data_d86a18bc745602e7444b5dcfad967af5
#
_entry.id   d86a18bc745602e7444b5dcfad967af5
#
_cell.length_a   1.000
_cell.length_b   1.000
_cell.length_c   1.000
_cell.angle_alpha   90.00
_cell.angle_beta   90.00
_cell.angle_gamma   90.00
#
_symmetry.space_group_name_H-M   'P 1'
#
loop_
_entity.id
_entity.type
_entity.pdbx_description
1 polymer ?
#
loop_
_entity_poly.entity_id
_entity_poly.type
_entity_poly.pdbx_seq_one_letter_code
_entity_poly.pdbx_strand_id
1 'polypeptide(L)'
;MKKFGFTMAEVLITIGIIGVVAAITIPLLMQNSNSKKFTTQFKKSLSTLNQAAIGAQAQYDLDYSLLTQINDDATCKSDTLAGGQYNFCGLFNNTLAGHTYLGKYGNVKGANLFSPYSADMKSFSVENFLFFSFADGAIVAFNPNAKNCGIGVGQTLTNEKLTNNLANCIGFIDVNGPTPPNKEVQCAEGTTTISANTTCKVTNGSMGDIFPVVFHDGAVEPATNASLTAFLGGNGKEEPQLTEEELEAQRIAKRRQFDKWEPQVITTPMSKADCEAKKESLGIKSCPYDNDYWAAAVEKCGGVQNLPTEDDLYELAKKVYPTCNDSTKKCTGAPDFSQLPDSFLGMGSDWYVLWSGSEGSASHAYNRIFSSSNSPRSLNLRYNSSFRVVCVGDLE
;
A
#
# COMPACT_ATOMS: atom_id res chain seq x y z
N MET A 1 -54.52 9.89 25.66
CA MET A 1 -53.26 9.19 25.47
C MET A 1 -52.75 8.71 26.82
N LYS A 2 -52.65 7.38 27.04
CA LYS A 2 -52.04 6.83 28.27
C LYS A 2 -50.52 6.98 28.17
N LYS A 3 -49.92 7.77 29.05
CA LYS A 3 -48.48 7.84 29.20
C LYS A 3 -48.00 6.62 29.98
N PHE A 4 -47.28 5.72 29.33
CA PHE A 4 -46.60 4.62 29.99
C PHE A 4 -45.28 5.18 30.57
N GLY A 5 -45.17 5.20 31.88
CA GLY A 5 -43.94 5.53 32.60
C GLY A 5 -43.18 4.24 32.93
N PHE A 6 -41.86 4.26 32.77
CA PHE A 6 -41.01 3.15 33.20
C PHE A 6 -40.93 3.06 34.71
N THR A 7 -40.95 1.85 35.25
CA THR A 7 -40.76 1.63 36.69
C THR A 7 -39.28 1.79 37.07
N MET A 8 -39.02 2.23 38.31
CA MET A 8 -37.62 2.31 38.81
C MET A 8 -36.88 0.96 38.71
N ALA A 9 -37.58 -0.15 38.88
CA ALA A 9 -37.02 -1.48 38.78
C ALA A 9 -36.56 -1.83 37.35
N GLU A 10 -37.37 -1.48 36.34
CA GLU A 10 -37.02 -1.71 34.91
C GLU A 10 -35.78 -0.91 34.52
N VAL A 11 -35.68 0.34 34.98
CA VAL A 11 -34.49 1.18 34.71
C VAL A 11 -33.24 0.60 35.38
N LEU A 12 -33.33 0.15 36.62
CA LEU A 12 -32.19 -0.43 37.36
C LEU A 12 -31.72 -1.73 36.72
N ILE A 13 -32.62 -2.60 36.27
CA ILE A 13 -32.28 -3.84 35.61
C ILE A 13 -31.60 -3.56 34.25
N THR A 14 -32.12 -2.62 33.46
CA THR A 14 -31.56 -2.29 32.16
C THR A 14 -30.15 -1.68 32.27
N ILE A 15 -29.93 -0.77 33.22
CA ILE A 15 -28.61 -0.19 33.48
C ILE A 15 -27.62 -1.29 33.97
N GLY A 16 -28.10 -2.22 34.82
CA GLY A 16 -27.29 -3.34 35.29
C GLY A 16 -26.83 -4.25 34.17
N ILE A 17 -27.72 -4.60 33.24
CA ILE A 17 -27.37 -5.43 32.05
C ILE A 17 -26.41 -4.68 31.12
N ILE A 18 -26.67 -3.41 30.82
CA ILE A 18 -25.80 -2.59 29.98
C ILE A 18 -24.40 -2.48 30.60
N GLY A 19 -24.34 -2.28 31.94
CA GLY A 19 -23.07 -2.20 32.66
C GLY A 19 -22.22 -3.48 32.54
N VAL A 20 -22.85 -4.65 32.71
CA VAL A 20 -22.15 -5.94 32.56
C VAL A 20 -21.69 -6.19 31.12
N VAL A 21 -22.55 -5.93 30.15
CA VAL A 21 -22.20 -6.08 28.72
C VAL A 21 -21.06 -5.13 28.35
N ALA A 22 -21.15 -3.87 28.76
CA ALA A 22 -20.11 -2.88 28.51
C ALA A 22 -18.75 -3.27 29.14
N ALA A 23 -18.77 -3.77 30.37
CA ALA A 23 -17.56 -4.20 31.08
C ALA A 23 -16.79 -5.33 30.37
N ILE A 24 -17.49 -6.21 29.67
CA ILE A 24 -16.90 -7.32 28.91
C ILE A 24 -16.49 -6.88 27.50
N THR A 25 -17.31 -6.05 26.83
CA THR A 25 -17.11 -5.74 25.40
C THR A 25 -16.09 -4.62 25.17
N ILE A 26 -16.03 -3.60 26.03
CA ILE A 26 -15.14 -2.45 25.84
C ILE A 26 -13.66 -2.86 25.81
N PRO A 27 -13.12 -3.67 26.75
CA PRO A 27 -11.72 -4.08 26.70
C PRO A 27 -11.35 -4.82 25.42
N LEU A 28 -12.21 -5.70 24.92
CA LEU A 28 -11.99 -6.46 23.69
C LEU A 28 -11.95 -5.56 22.44
N LEU A 29 -12.85 -4.58 22.38
CA LEU A 29 -12.89 -3.61 21.28
C LEU A 29 -11.66 -2.69 21.30
N MET A 30 -11.20 -2.26 22.47
CA MET A 30 -10.02 -1.43 22.62
C MET A 30 -8.75 -2.19 22.20
N GLN A 31 -8.60 -3.45 22.59
CA GLN A 31 -7.45 -4.28 22.18
C GLN A 31 -7.40 -4.48 20.66
N ASN A 32 -8.53 -4.79 20.03
CA ASN A 32 -8.61 -4.92 18.58
C ASN A 32 -8.26 -3.62 17.84
N SER A 33 -8.74 -2.49 18.35
CA SER A 33 -8.46 -1.17 17.79
C SER A 33 -6.97 -0.82 17.90
N ASN A 34 -6.35 -1.06 19.06
CA ASN A 34 -4.94 -0.78 19.29
C ASN A 34 -4.03 -1.66 18.41
N SER A 35 -4.33 -2.95 18.27
CA SER A 35 -3.55 -3.85 17.42
C SER A 35 -3.51 -3.38 15.96
N LYS A 36 -4.65 -2.99 15.41
CA LYS A 36 -4.72 -2.43 14.05
C LYS A 36 -3.97 -1.10 13.93
N LYS A 37 -4.10 -0.23 14.95
CA LYS A 37 -3.40 1.04 15.00
C LYS A 37 -1.89 0.83 14.98
N PHE A 38 -1.34 -0.03 15.83
CA PHE A 38 0.09 -0.31 15.91
C PHE A 38 0.62 -0.89 14.61
N THR A 39 -0.07 -1.85 14.01
CA THR A 39 0.30 -2.39 12.69
C THR A 39 0.36 -1.30 11.62
N THR A 40 -0.64 -0.42 11.56
CA THR A 40 -0.68 0.66 10.57
C THR A 40 0.45 1.67 10.79
N GLN A 41 0.70 2.04 12.04
CA GLN A 41 1.79 2.94 12.41
C GLN A 41 3.15 2.30 12.10
N PHE A 42 3.32 1.01 12.34
CA PHE A 42 4.54 0.28 11.99
C PHE A 42 4.81 0.30 10.49
N LYS A 43 3.82 -0.02 9.67
CA LYS A 43 3.92 0.07 8.20
C LYS A 43 4.34 1.48 7.75
N LYS A 44 3.74 2.51 8.33
CA LYS A 44 4.09 3.91 8.04
C LYS A 44 5.54 4.23 8.41
N SER A 45 5.96 3.90 9.63
CA SER A 45 7.33 4.20 10.11
C SER A 45 8.38 3.41 9.31
N LEU A 46 8.08 2.15 8.96
CA LEU A 46 8.95 1.34 8.12
C LEU A 46 9.08 1.95 6.70
N SER A 47 7.97 2.40 6.13
CA SER A 47 7.98 3.12 4.84
C SER A 47 8.81 4.41 4.92
N THR A 48 8.72 5.17 6.00
CA THR A 48 9.51 6.38 6.21
C THR A 48 11.01 6.08 6.24
N LEU A 49 11.43 5.02 6.93
CA LEU A 49 12.83 4.60 6.97
C LEU A 49 13.33 4.10 5.60
N ASN A 50 12.50 3.36 4.88
CA ASN A 50 12.85 2.92 3.53
C ASN A 50 12.96 4.09 2.55
N GLN A 51 12.10 5.10 2.66
CA GLN A 51 12.22 6.33 1.87
C GLN A 51 13.50 7.11 2.22
N ALA A 52 13.89 7.14 3.48
CA ALA A 52 15.15 7.75 3.90
C ALA A 52 16.37 7.02 3.30
N ALA A 53 16.35 5.67 3.28
CA ALA A 53 17.39 4.86 2.65
C ALA A 53 17.48 5.13 1.12
N ILE A 54 16.35 5.16 0.42
CA ILE A 54 16.27 5.49 -1.00
C ILE A 54 16.78 6.92 -1.24
N GLY A 55 16.41 7.87 -0.38
CA GLY A 55 16.89 9.25 -0.44
C GLY A 55 18.41 9.37 -0.24
N ALA A 56 18.97 8.59 0.69
CA ALA A 56 20.42 8.52 0.90
C ALA A 56 21.15 7.95 -0.32
N GLN A 57 20.62 6.91 -0.93
CA GLN A 57 21.17 6.32 -2.14
C GLN A 57 21.11 7.28 -3.33
N ALA A 58 19.98 8.00 -3.50
CA ALA A 58 19.81 8.93 -4.61
C ALA A 58 20.66 10.21 -4.47
N GLN A 59 20.89 10.71 -3.25
CA GLN A 59 21.58 11.97 -3.03
C GLN A 59 23.08 11.82 -2.74
N TYR A 60 23.46 10.71 -2.09
CA TYR A 60 24.81 10.52 -1.55
C TYR A 60 25.47 9.22 -2.05
N ASP A 61 24.78 8.43 -2.86
CA ASP A 61 25.21 7.09 -3.29
C ASP A 61 25.57 6.18 -2.10
N LEU A 62 24.77 6.29 -1.03
CA LEU A 62 24.96 5.60 0.23
C LEU A 62 23.74 4.72 0.58
N ASP A 63 24.04 3.55 1.09
CA ASP A 63 23.07 2.67 1.73
C ASP A 63 23.64 2.15 3.07
N TYR A 64 22.88 1.34 3.79
CA TYR A 64 23.31 0.82 5.10
C TYR A 64 24.54 -0.08 5.01
N SER A 65 24.84 -0.71 3.87
CA SER A 65 26.03 -1.54 3.66
C SER A 65 27.32 -0.73 3.58
N LEU A 66 27.22 0.51 3.16
CA LEU A 66 28.34 1.44 2.97
C LEU A 66 28.64 2.29 4.21
N LEU A 67 27.82 2.21 5.25
CA LEU A 67 28.05 2.91 6.51
C LEU A 67 29.17 2.21 7.29
N THR A 68 30.34 2.78 7.30
CA THR A 68 31.58 2.16 7.85
C THR A 68 31.94 2.61 9.26
N GLN A 69 31.35 3.71 9.73
CA GLN A 69 31.69 4.31 11.02
C GLN A 69 30.65 3.98 12.07
N ILE A 70 31.10 3.84 13.30
CA ILE A 70 30.22 3.69 14.47
C ILE A 70 29.55 5.03 14.80
N ASN A 71 28.48 4.95 15.57
CA ASN A 71 27.68 6.08 15.97
C ASN A 71 27.95 6.44 17.44
N ASP A 72 27.95 7.70 17.78
CA ASP A 72 28.02 8.18 19.16
C ASP A 72 27.10 9.38 19.37
N ASP A 73 27.00 9.82 20.62
CA ASP A 73 26.13 10.95 21.00
C ASP A 73 26.57 12.28 20.34
N ALA A 74 27.84 12.45 20.03
CA ALA A 74 28.36 13.65 19.38
C ALA A 74 28.03 13.66 17.89
N THR A 75 28.28 12.55 17.19
CA THR A 75 27.95 12.41 15.76
C THR A 75 26.46 12.51 15.49
N CYS A 76 25.61 11.99 16.38
CA CYS A 76 24.16 12.08 16.23
C CYS A 76 23.61 13.51 16.46
N LYS A 77 24.35 14.39 17.13
CA LYS A 77 23.98 15.79 17.33
C LYS A 77 24.52 16.73 16.26
N SER A 78 25.63 16.33 15.60
CA SER A 78 26.40 17.25 14.73
C SER A 78 26.13 17.17 13.25
N ASP A 79 25.37 16.21 12.80
CA ASP A 79 24.59 16.32 11.62
C ASP A 79 25.09 16.25 10.26
N THR A 80 26.24 15.87 9.85
CA THR A 80 26.56 15.91 8.43
C THR A 80 27.19 14.64 7.90
N LEU A 81 26.61 14.13 6.81
CA LEU A 81 27.32 13.26 5.85
C LEU A 81 28.49 14.01 5.16
N ALA A 82 28.61 15.33 5.42
CA ALA A 82 29.70 16.18 4.95
C ALA A 82 31.03 15.78 5.61
N GLY A 83 32.01 15.46 4.81
CA GLY A 83 33.37 15.11 5.27
C GLY A 83 33.65 13.61 5.38
N GLY A 84 32.82 12.73 4.75
CA GLY A 84 33.06 11.30 4.70
C GLY A 84 32.70 10.55 5.98
N GLN A 85 31.86 11.11 6.82
CA GLN A 85 31.33 10.46 8.01
C GLN A 85 30.09 9.63 7.67
N TYR A 86 30.29 8.42 7.19
CA TYR A 86 29.24 7.51 6.78
C TYR A 86 28.78 6.65 7.94
N ASN A 87 27.84 7.16 8.71
CA ASN A 87 27.21 6.47 9.83
C ASN A 87 25.67 6.65 9.83
N PHE A 88 24.96 5.88 10.64
CA PHE A 88 23.49 5.95 10.74
C PHE A 88 22.98 7.33 11.14
N CYS A 89 23.63 7.98 12.10
CA CYS A 89 23.23 9.29 12.56
C CYS A 89 23.30 10.33 11.44
N GLY A 90 24.41 10.34 10.68
CA GLY A 90 24.57 11.21 9.52
C GLY A 90 23.50 10.92 8.45
N LEU A 91 23.21 9.64 8.18
CA LEU A 91 22.17 9.26 7.23
C LEU A 91 20.80 9.78 7.70
N PHE A 92 20.41 9.54 8.95
CA PHE A 92 19.12 9.98 9.47
C PHE A 92 18.99 11.50 9.52
N ASN A 93 20.02 12.21 9.98
CA ASN A 93 20.01 13.67 10.05
C ASN A 93 19.84 14.33 8.67
N ASN A 94 20.33 13.70 7.60
CA ASN A 94 20.25 14.27 6.26
C ASN A 94 19.02 13.81 5.44
N THR A 95 18.37 12.71 5.81
CA THR A 95 17.31 12.11 4.99
C THR A 95 15.96 11.99 5.67
N LEU A 96 15.91 12.00 7.01
CA LEU A 96 14.65 11.96 7.76
C LEU A 96 14.13 13.36 8.03
N ALA A 97 13.03 13.74 7.39
CA ALA A 97 12.39 15.02 7.66
C ALA A 97 11.68 15.04 9.02
N GLY A 98 11.87 16.11 9.81
CA GLY A 98 11.15 16.32 11.06
C GLY A 98 11.54 15.38 12.20
N HIS A 99 12.70 14.75 12.13
CA HIS A 99 13.24 13.92 13.21
C HIS A 99 13.86 14.77 14.34
N THR A 100 14.02 14.12 15.50
CA THR A 100 14.77 14.70 16.64
C THR A 100 15.60 13.60 17.29
N TYR A 101 16.88 13.87 17.49
CA TYR A 101 17.74 12.97 18.24
C TYR A 101 17.45 13.07 19.74
N LEU A 102 17.11 11.96 20.39
CA LEU A 102 16.71 11.89 21.80
C LEU A 102 17.89 11.54 22.75
N GLY A 103 18.97 11.00 22.21
CA GLY A 103 20.13 10.58 23.01
C GLY A 103 20.27 9.07 23.15
N LYS A 104 21.17 8.67 24.06
CA LYS A 104 21.37 7.25 24.42
C LYS A 104 20.28 6.77 25.39
N TYR A 105 20.12 5.46 25.48
CA TYR A 105 19.14 4.82 26.37
C TYR A 105 19.16 5.37 27.82
N GLY A 106 20.34 5.58 28.40
CA GLY A 106 20.46 6.13 29.76
C GLY A 106 19.83 7.52 29.91
N ASN A 107 19.97 8.40 28.91
CA ASN A 107 19.40 9.74 28.92
C ASN A 107 17.87 9.67 28.76
N VAL A 108 17.41 8.84 27.87
CA VAL A 108 16.00 8.62 27.57
C VAL A 108 15.26 8.03 28.77
N LYS A 109 15.86 7.04 29.44
CA LYS A 109 15.36 6.44 30.68
C LYS A 109 15.32 7.46 31.84
N GLY A 110 16.36 8.27 31.99
CA GLY A 110 16.45 9.31 33.04
C GLY A 110 15.39 10.40 32.91
N ALA A 111 14.89 10.66 31.71
CA ALA A 111 13.83 11.62 31.44
C ALA A 111 12.40 11.04 31.66
N ASN A 112 12.27 9.82 32.20
CA ASN A 112 11.01 9.06 32.28
C ASN A 112 10.24 8.98 30.95
N LEU A 113 10.94 9.16 29.83
CA LEU A 113 10.33 9.11 28.49
C LEU A 113 9.95 7.69 28.10
N PHE A 114 10.57 6.68 28.76
CA PHE A 114 10.31 5.28 28.44
C PHE A 114 10.32 4.44 29.72
N SER A 115 9.23 3.79 30.01
CA SER A 115 9.18 2.69 30.94
C SER A 115 10.06 1.54 30.40
N PRO A 116 10.63 0.68 31.22
CA PRO A 116 11.83 -0.09 30.88
C PRO A 116 11.62 -0.99 29.66
N TYR A 117 12.13 -0.57 28.49
CA TYR A 117 12.27 -1.43 27.32
C TYR A 117 13.01 -2.74 27.65
N SER A 118 13.94 -2.72 28.61
CA SER A 118 14.80 -3.85 28.94
C SER A 118 14.08 -5.07 29.52
N ALA A 119 12.94 -4.90 30.16
CA ALA A 119 12.23 -6.02 30.80
C ALA A 119 11.42 -6.87 29.81
N ASP A 120 10.95 -6.24 28.73
CA ASP A 120 10.05 -6.86 27.74
C ASP A 120 10.71 -7.06 26.36
N MET A 121 11.97 -6.62 26.19
CA MET A 121 12.74 -6.83 24.97
C MET A 121 13.47 -8.17 25.02
N LYS A 122 13.04 -9.11 24.21
CA LYS A 122 13.61 -10.47 24.17
C LYS A 122 14.59 -10.69 23.03
N SER A 123 14.50 -9.83 22.00
CA SER A 123 15.27 -10.03 20.77
C SER A 123 16.69 -9.44 20.83
N PHE A 124 16.95 -8.44 21.71
CA PHE A 124 18.24 -7.77 21.81
C PHE A 124 18.35 -6.91 23.10
N SER A 125 19.58 -6.52 23.47
CA SER A 125 19.83 -5.59 24.57
C SER A 125 19.85 -4.16 24.07
N VAL A 126 19.06 -3.27 24.68
CA VAL A 126 18.90 -1.86 24.28
C VAL A 126 19.75 -0.86 25.09
N GLU A 127 20.53 -1.32 26.07
CA GLU A 127 21.21 -0.46 27.02
C GLU A 127 22.09 0.64 26.42
N ASN A 128 22.61 0.39 25.23
CA ASN A 128 23.48 1.34 24.53
C ASN A 128 22.85 1.99 23.30
N PHE A 129 21.59 1.68 23.00
CA PHE A 129 20.97 2.17 21.76
C PHE A 129 20.85 3.68 21.71
N LEU A 130 20.86 4.21 20.51
CA LEU A 130 20.63 5.59 20.14
C LEU A 130 19.21 5.75 19.63
N PHE A 131 18.55 6.84 20.01
CA PHE A 131 17.13 7.04 19.81
C PHE A 131 16.84 8.29 19.00
N PHE A 132 16.01 8.15 17.97
CA PHE A 132 15.46 9.24 17.18
C PHE A 132 13.93 9.19 17.22
N SER A 133 13.27 10.33 17.36
CA SER A 133 11.83 10.45 17.16
C SER A 133 11.52 10.93 15.76
N PHE A 134 10.43 10.43 15.20
CA PHE A 134 9.82 10.98 13.99
C PHE A 134 8.87 12.14 14.31
N ALA A 135 8.47 12.87 13.28
CA ALA A 135 7.52 13.99 13.41
C ALA A 135 6.15 13.59 13.98
N ASP A 136 5.74 12.33 13.81
CA ASP A 136 4.48 11.78 14.32
C ASP A 136 4.58 11.19 15.73
N GLY A 137 5.75 11.29 16.37
CA GLY A 137 6.00 10.81 17.72
C GLY A 137 6.43 9.35 17.83
N ALA A 138 6.48 8.60 16.74
CA ALA A 138 7.10 7.28 16.73
C ALA A 138 8.61 7.40 16.95
N ILE A 139 9.24 6.33 17.41
CA ILE A 139 10.65 6.31 17.75
C ILE A 139 11.33 5.18 16.99
N VAL A 140 12.51 5.46 16.45
CA VAL A 140 13.44 4.46 15.95
C VAL A 140 14.67 4.42 16.87
N ALA A 141 15.12 3.22 17.17
CA ALA A 141 16.33 3.01 17.95
C ALA A 141 17.25 1.98 17.28
N PHE A 142 18.54 2.18 17.34
CA PHE A 142 19.52 1.31 16.72
C PHE A 142 20.82 1.23 17.53
N ASN A 143 21.58 0.16 17.26
CA ASN A 143 22.85 -0.09 17.93
C ASN A 143 23.90 0.94 17.48
N PRO A 144 24.64 1.61 18.39
CA PRO A 144 25.70 2.53 18.02
C PRO A 144 26.82 1.88 17.20
N ASN A 145 27.03 0.57 17.32
CA ASN A 145 28.03 -0.18 16.55
C ASN A 145 27.50 -0.64 15.17
N ALA A 146 26.30 -0.22 14.78
CA ALA A 146 25.75 -0.54 13.46
C ALA A 146 26.62 0.07 12.34
N LYS A 147 27.17 -0.78 11.50
CA LYS A 147 28.00 -0.46 10.35
C LYS A 147 28.12 -1.66 9.42
N ASN A 148 28.46 -1.42 8.15
CA ASN A 148 28.60 -2.45 7.12
C ASN A 148 27.40 -3.40 7.06
N CYS A 149 26.20 -2.83 7.10
CA CYS A 149 24.95 -3.57 7.18
C CYS A 149 24.54 -4.08 5.79
N GLY A 150 25.29 -5.00 5.22
CA GLY A 150 25.02 -5.58 3.91
C GLY A 150 24.80 -7.09 3.97
N ILE A 151 23.84 -7.59 3.20
CA ILE A 151 23.65 -9.04 2.99
C ILE A 151 24.13 -9.50 1.61
N GLY A 152 24.42 -8.55 0.73
CA GLY A 152 24.84 -8.78 -0.67
C GLY A 152 23.67 -8.74 -1.65
N VAL A 153 23.96 -8.26 -2.85
CA VAL A 153 22.97 -8.08 -3.92
C VAL A 153 22.29 -9.40 -4.26
N GLY A 154 20.95 -9.37 -4.31
CA GLY A 154 20.13 -10.54 -4.64
C GLY A 154 20.04 -11.63 -3.57
N GLN A 155 20.55 -11.35 -2.37
CA GLN A 155 20.44 -12.26 -1.23
C GLN A 155 19.19 -11.95 -0.41
N THR A 156 18.57 -12.97 0.16
CA THR A 156 17.44 -12.85 1.07
C THR A 156 17.90 -12.81 2.53
N LEU A 157 17.15 -12.11 3.36
CA LEU A 157 17.37 -12.07 4.79
C LEU A 157 17.12 -13.47 5.40
N THR A 158 18.10 -13.99 6.13
CA THR A 158 18.00 -15.27 6.84
C THR A 158 18.38 -15.09 8.30
N ASN A 159 17.94 -16.01 9.17
CA ASN A 159 18.30 -15.98 10.57
C ASN A 159 19.83 -16.05 10.80
N GLU A 160 20.53 -16.83 9.97
CA GLU A 160 22.00 -16.94 10.03
C GLU A 160 22.66 -15.58 9.72
N LYS A 161 22.18 -14.85 8.72
CA LYS A 161 22.68 -13.50 8.39
C LYS A 161 22.38 -12.50 9.49
N LEU A 162 21.19 -12.56 10.10
CA LEU A 162 20.84 -11.72 11.24
C LEU A 162 21.79 -11.92 12.43
N THR A 163 22.13 -13.15 12.75
CA THR A 163 22.98 -13.46 13.91
C THR A 163 24.46 -13.20 13.65
N ASN A 164 24.96 -13.45 12.46
CA ASN A 164 26.39 -13.39 12.16
C ASN A 164 26.81 -12.04 11.57
N ASN A 165 26.11 -11.54 10.56
CA ASN A 165 26.54 -10.37 9.81
C ASN A 165 25.81 -9.09 10.24
N LEU A 166 24.56 -9.18 10.64
CA LEU A 166 23.67 -8.05 10.90
C LEU A 166 23.34 -7.89 12.39
N ALA A 167 24.01 -8.59 13.29
CA ALA A 167 23.70 -8.53 14.73
C ALA A 167 23.72 -7.10 15.30
N ASN A 168 24.64 -6.26 14.83
CA ASN A 168 24.68 -4.85 15.20
C ASN A 168 23.76 -3.96 14.37
N CYS A 169 23.19 -4.47 13.30
CA CYS A 169 22.29 -3.74 12.39
C CYS A 169 20.81 -3.92 12.76
N ILE A 170 20.55 -4.62 13.87
CA ILE A 170 19.21 -4.77 14.44
C ILE A 170 18.89 -3.53 15.27
N GLY A 171 17.70 -3.03 15.09
CA GLY A 171 17.10 -1.97 15.86
C GLY A 171 15.63 -2.24 16.14
N PHE A 172 14.88 -1.22 16.51
CA PHE A 172 13.44 -1.33 16.64
C PHE A 172 12.73 -0.02 16.31
N ILE A 173 11.45 -0.14 16.03
CA ILE A 173 10.51 0.97 15.92
C ILE A 173 9.52 0.84 17.06
N ASP A 174 9.37 1.89 17.85
CA ASP A 174 8.28 2.09 18.80
C ASP A 174 7.29 3.04 18.15
N VAL A 175 6.11 2.54 17.82
CA VAL A 175 5.17 3.24 16.93
C VAL A 175 4.34 4.32 17.62
N ASN A 176 4.26 4.29 18.95
CA ASN A 176 3.51 5.28 19.74
C ASN A 176 4.40 6.05 20.74
N GLY A 177 5.71 5.87 20.63
CA GLY A 177 6.70 6.53 21.46
C GLY A 177 6.56 6.18 22.95
N PRO A 178 6.73 7.14 23.87
CA PRO A 178 6.72 6.86 25.30
C PRO A 178 5.37 6.40 25.87
N THR A 179 4.35 6.31 25.03
CA THR A 179 2.99 5.92 25.47
C THR A 179 2.92 4.40 25.66
N PRO A 180 2.47 3.89 26.82
CA PRO A 180 2.33 2.45 27.01
C PRO A 180 1.48 1.79 25.91
N PRO A 181 1.77 0.49 25.62
CA PRO A 181 2.36 -0.51 26.52
C PRO A 181 3.89 -0.63 26.50
N ASN A 182 4.63 0.00 25.59
CA ASN A 182 6.10 -0.12 25.44
C ASN A 182 6.58 -1.58 25.48
N LYS A 183 5.89 -2.41 24.73
CA LYS A 183 6.06 -3.86 24.71
C LYS A 183 6.44 -4.34 23.32
N GLU A 184 7.45 -5.23 23.29
CA GLU A 184 7.83 -5.89 22.04
C GLU A 184 6.71 -6.81 21.55
N VAL A 185 6.40 -6.73 20.23
CA VAL A 185 5.52 -7.68 19.57
C VAL A 185 6.07 -9.10 19.66
N GLN A 186 5.22 -10.06 20.01
CA GLN A 186 5.61 -11.46 20.21
C GLN A 186 4.70 -12.42 19.47
N CYS A 187 5.22 -13.59 19.11
CA CYS A 187 4.37 -14.68 18.69
C CYS A 187 3.60 -15.22 19.89
N ALA A 188 2.31 -15.45 19.75
CA ALA A 188 1.49 -16.10 20.79
C ALA A 188 1.94 -17.56 21.00
N GLU A 189 2.36 -18.20 19.91
CA GLU A 189 2.95 -19.54 19.89
C GLU A 189 4.11 -19.52 18.89
N GLY A 190 5.28 -20.02 19.27
CA GLY A 190 6.42 -20.14 18.36
C GLY A 190 7.64 -19.29 18.72
N THR A 191 8.62 -19.23 17.84
CA THR A 191 9.91 -18.59 18.05
C THR A 191 9.95 -17.14 17.61
N THR A 192 10.78 -16.34 18.27
CA THR A 192 11.05 -14.94 17.87
C THR A 192 12.00 -14.83 16.68
N THR A 193 12.65 -15.92 16.27
CA THR A 193 13.63 -15.93 15.16
C THR A 193 12.96 -16.04 13.79
N ILE A 194 13.53 -15.39 12.78
CA ILE A 194 13.09 -15.55 11.40
C ILE A 194 13.40 -16.98 10.94
N SER A 195 12.36 -17.73 10.58
CA SER A 195 12.48 -19.07 10.02
C SER A 195 11.35 -19.31 9.03
N ALA A 196 11.68 -19.79 7.85
CA ALA A 196 10.70 -20.09 6.79
C ALA A 196 9.62 -21.12 7.20
N ASN A 197 9.88 -21.90 8.26
CA ASN A 197 9.00 -23.01 8.67
C ASN A 197 8.29 -22.76 10.01
N THR A 198 8.34 -21.56 10.56
CA THR A 198 7.73 -21.27 11.88
C THR A 198 6.40 -20.56 11.71
N THR A 199 5.31 -21.18 12.15
CA THR A 199 4.01 -20.51 12.27
C THR A 199 4.04 -19.56 13.48
N CYS A 200 4.19 -18.28 13.21
CA CYS A 200 4.02 -17.23 14.21
C CYS A 200 2.61 -16.64 14.07
N LYS A 201 1.87 -16.59 15.16
CA LYS A 201 0.58 -15.88 15.23
C LYS A 201 0.73 -14.72 16.18
N VAL A 202 0.44 -13.51 15.73
CA VAL A 202 0.35 -12.34 16.59
C VAL A 202 -1.12 -12.09 16.89
N THR A 203 -1.51 -12.32 18.14
CA THR A 203 -2.87 -12.07 18.63
C THR A 203 -2.94 -10.70 19.32
N ASN A 204 -4.14 -10.23 19.62
CA ASN A 204 -4.31 -8.97 20.36
C ASN A 204 -3.58 -8.95 21.71
N GLY A 205 -3.41 -10.09 22.37
CA GLY A 205 -2.67 -10.21 23.65
C GLY A 205 -1.16 -10.22 23.50
N SER A 206 -0.64 -10.61 22.32
CA SER A 206 0.79 -10.63 22.00
C SER A 206 1.23 -9.45 21.12
N MET A 207 0.30 -8.62 20.66
CA MET A 207 0.59 -7.39 19.95
C MET A 207 1.22 -6.39 20.90
N GLY A 208 2.39 -5.89 20.52
CA GLY A 208 3.08 -4.78 21.17
C GLY A 208 3.12 -3.55 20.26
N ASP A 209 3.71 -2.50 20.74
CA ASP A 209 3.98 -1.24 20.04
C ASP A 209 5.44 -1.10 19.60
N ILE A 210 6.29 -2.05 20.00
CA ILE A 210 7.71 -2.11 19.65
C ILE A 210 7.94 -3.25 18.67
N PHE A 211 8.51 -2.91 17.52
CA PHE A 211 8.74 -3.83 16.42
C PHE A 211 10.24 -3.92 16.09
N PRO A 212 10.90 -5.05 16.37
CA PRO A 212 12.27 -5.28 15.92
C PRO A 212 12.41 -5.19 14.42
N VAL A 213 13.42 -4.44 13.96
CA VAL A 213 13.74 -4.24 12.55
C VAL A 213 15.22 -4.45 12.31
N VAL A 214 15.59 -4.73 11.08
CA VAL A 214 16.98 -4.82 10.63
C VAL A 214 17.21 -3.84 9.49
N PHE A 215 18.31 -3.15 9.55
CA PHE A 215 18.79 -2.24 8.53
C PHE A 215 19.81 -2.96 7.66
N HIS A 216 19.61 -3.04 6.36
CA HIS A 216 20.57 -3.67 5.46
C HIS A 216 20.44 -3.13 4.04
N ASP A 217 21.56 -3.05 3.34
CA ASP A 217 21.63 -2.53 1.98
C ASP A 217 20.78 -1.24 1.84
N GLY A 218 19.86 -1.16 0.92
CA GLY A 218 18.95 -0.02 0.75
C GLY A 218 17.59 -0.17 1.45
N ALA A 219 17.45 -1.09 2.43
CA ALA A 219 16.16 -1.43 3.01
C ALA A 219 16.17 -1.53 4.55
N VAL A 220 14.98 -1.36 5.13
CA VAL A 220 14.68 -1.70 6.53
C VAL A 220 13.56 -2.70 6.53
N GLU A 221 13.77 -3.85 7.17
CA GLU A 221 12.83 -4.97 7.18
C GLU A 221 12.53 -5.44 8.60
N PRO A 222 11.39 -6.14 8.83
CA PRO A 222 11.12 -6.79 10.11
C PRO A 222 12.23 -7.81 10.48
N ALA A 223 12.76 -7.72 11.70
CA ALA A 223 13.86 -8.57 12.17
C ALA A 223 13.40 -9.85 12.88
N THR A 224 12.12 -10.00 13.19
CA THR A 224 11.56 -11.16 13.88
C THR A 224 10.31 -11.67 13.17
N ASN A 225 9.98 -12.95 13.39
CA ASN A 225 8.73 -13.51 12.87
C ASN A 225 7.50 -12.77 13.40
N ALA A 226 7.53 -12.27 14.63
CA ALA A 226 6.43 -11.49 15.19
C ALA A 226 6.28 -10.14 14.49
N SER A 227 7.37 -9.40 14.24
CA SER A 227 7.35 -8.15 13.48
C SER A 227 6.89 -8.38 12.04
N LEU A 228 7.38 -9.45 11.39
CA LEU A 228 6.97 -9.81 10.04
C LEU A 228 5.47 -10.15 9.99
N THR A 229 5.00 -10.99 10.91
CA THR A 229 3.58 -11.36 10.99
C THR A 229 2.69 -10.15 11.26
N ALA A 230 3.12 -9.25 12.16
CA ALA A 230 2.40 -8.01 12.42
C ALA A 230 2.39 -7.09 11.18
N PHE A 231 3.51 -7.00 10.45
CA PHE A 231 3.59 -6.25 9.19
C PHE A 231 2.64 -6.81 8.14
N LEU A 232 2.53 -8.14 8.04
CA LEU A 232 1.63 -8.82 7.09
C LEU A 232 0.14 -8.78 7.52
N GLY A 233 -0.19 -8.35 8.74
CA GLY A 233 -1.60 -8.19 9.16
C GLY A 233 -2.03 -9.00 10.37
N GLY A 234 -1.11 -9.64 11.07
CA GLY A 234 -1.31 -10.05 12.47
C GLY A 234 -2.12 -11.29 12.77
N ASN A 235 -2.26 -12.29 11.92
CA ASN A 235 -2.85 -13.58 12.32
C ASN A 235 -2.19 -14.80 11.67
N GLY A 236 -0.99 -14.66 11.10
CA GLY A 236 -0.45 -15.71 10.24
C GLY A 236 -1.39 -16.06 9.07
N LYS A 237 -2.50 -15.34 8.97
CA LYS A 237 -3.10 -15.04 7.70
C LYS A 237 -2.26 -13.89 7.17
N GLU A 238 -1.51 -14.10 6.09
CA GLU A 238 -1.51 -13.14 5.01
C GLU A 238 -2.82 -12.36 5.15
N GLU A 239 -2.81 -11.04 5.07
CA GLU A 239 -3.98 -10.33 4.52
C GLU A 239 -4.42 -11.25 3.41
N PRO A 240 -5.62 -11.88 3.46
CA PRO A 240 -5.90 -13.01 2.60
C PRO A 240 -5.39 -12.57 1.26
N GLN A 241 -4.32 -13.22 0.76
CA GLN A 241 -3.87 -12.88 -0.58
C GLN A 241 -5.16 -13.07 -1.32
N LEU A 242 -5.72 -11.91 -1.68
CA LEU A 242 -6.99 -11.88 -2.37
C LEU A 242 -6.80 -12.92 -3.41
N THR A 243 -7.59 -13.96 -3.41
CA THR A 243 -7.49 -15.00 -4.41
C THR A 243 -7.38 -14.27 -5.73
N GLU A 244 -6.69 -14.81 -6.71
CA GLU A 244 -6.58 -14.15 -8.02
C GLU A 244 -7.97 -13.67 -8.49
N GLU A 245 -9.03 -14.39 -8.10
CA GLU A 245 -10.42 -14.03 -8.30
C GLU A 245 -10.87 -12.78 -7.53
N GLU A 246 -10.50 -12.65 -6.25
CA GLU A 246 -10.82 -11.46 -5.43
C GLU A 246 -10.01 -10.24 -5.84
N LEU A 247 -8.74 -10.43 -6.22
CA LEU A 247 -7.89 -9.37 -6.75
C LEU A 247 -8.45 -8.87 -8.09
N GLU A 248 -8.87 -9.78 -8.96
CA GLU A 248 -9.51 -9.44 -10.22
C GLU A 248 -10.88 -8.77 -9.99
N ALA A 249 -11.66 -9.22 -9.00
CA ALA A 249 -12.90 -8.58 -8.61
C ALA A 249 -12.68 -7.12 -8.14
N GLN A 250 -11.62 -6.86 -7.36
CA GLN A 250 -11.26 -5.49 -6.97
C GLN A 250 -10.80 -4.64 -8.15
N ARG A 251 -9.99 -5.19 -9.05
CA ARG A 251 -9.60 -4.51 -10.30
C ARG A 251 -10.82 -4.16 -11.14
N ILE A 252 -11.77 -5.09 -11.27
CA ILE A 252 -13.02 -4.88 -11.97
C ILE A 252 -13.86 -3.79 -11.29
N ALA A 253 -14.00 -3.84 -9.98
CA ALA A 253 -14.73 -2.82 -9.22
C ALA A 253 -14.09 -1.43 -9.37
N LYS A 254 -12.76 -1.33 -9.35
CA LYS A 254 -12.03 -0.08 -9.59
C LYS A 254 -12.25 0.43 -11.02
N ARG A 255 -12.10 -0.43 -12.03
CA ARG A 255 -12.36 -0.06 -13.43
C ARG A 255 -13.80 0.40 -13.68
N ARG A 256 -14.78 -0.13 -12.94
CA ARG A 256 -16.22 0.17 -13.12
C ARG A 256 -16.73 1.34 -12.28
N GLN A 257 -15.85 2.23 -11.84
CA GLN A 257 -16.23 3.52 -11.28
C GLN A 257 -16.66 4.47 -12.39
N PHE A 258 -17.81 4.18 -13.01
CA PHE A 258 -18.30 4.86 -14.22
C PHE A 258 -18.52 6.36 -14.02
N ASP A 259 -18.78 6.79 -12.80
CA ASP A 259 -18.89 8.19 -12.38
C ASP A 259 -17.59 8.98 -12.54
N LYS A 260 -16.45 8.28 -12.55
CA LYS A 260 -15.13 8.87 -12.77
C LYS A 260 -14.63 8.78 -14.21
N TRP A 261 -15.38 8.18 -15.09
CA TRP A 261 -14.97 8.02 -16.48
C TRP A 261 -15.04 9.34 -17.24
N GLU A 262 -13.95 9.73 -17.88
CA GLU A 262 -13.82 10.92 -18.70
C GLU A 262 -13.48 10.55 -20.15
N PRO A 263 -14.47 10.40 -21.04
CA PRO A 263 -14.22 10.06 -22.43
C PRO A 263 -13.46 11.16 -23.17
N GLN A 264 -12.37 10.78 -23.81
CA GLN A 264 -11.50 11.69 -24.54
C GLN A 264 -11.42 11.35 -26.02
N VAL A 265 -11.24 12.36 -26.87
CA VAL A 265 -10.98 12.18 -28.29
C VAL A 265 -9.47 12.09 -28.51
N ILE A 266 -9.05 11.16 -29.33
CA ILE A 266 -7.68 11.06 -29.79
C ILE A 266 -7.56 11.85 -31.10
N THR A 267 -6.84 12.95 -31.06
CA THR A 267 -6.68 13.85 -32.21
C THR A 267 -5.49 13.52 -33.11
N THR A 268 -4.48 12.85 -32.54
CA THR A 268 -3.26 12.47 -33.23
C THR A 268 -3.10 10.95 -33.22
N PRO A 269 -3.08 10.30 -34.39
CA PRO A 269 -2.84 8.86 -34.47
C PRO A 269 -1.38 8.51 -34.19
N MET A 270 -1.12 7.27 -33.79
CA MET A 270 0.22 6.73 -33.66
C MET A 270 0.73 6.25 -35.03
N SER A 271 1.97 6.54 -35.35
CA SER A 271 2.64 5.96 -36.52
C SER A 271 2.94 4.47 -36.29
N LYS A 272 3.08 3.72 -37.39
CA LYS A 272 3.48 2.32 -37.34
C LYS A 272 4.85 2.17 -36.67
N ALA A 273 5.79 3.05 -36.95
CA ALA A 273 7.14 3.02 -36.37
C ALA A 273 7.12 3.24 -34.85
N ASP A 274 6.34 4.22 -34.37
CA ASP A 274 6.19 4.48 -32.93
C ASP A 274 5.46 3.34 -32.21
N CYS A 275 4.45 2.77 -32.86
CA CYS A 275 3.74 1.62 -32.35
C CYS A 275 4.68 0.42 -32.17
N GLU A 276 5.46 0.07 -33.19
CA GLU A 276 6.44 -1.03 -33.13
C GLU A 276 7.50 -0.81 -32.04
N ALA A 277 7.94 0.44 -31.83
CA ALA A 277 8.89 0.79 -30.80
C ALA A 277 8.35 0.64 -29.37
N LYS A 278 7.04 0.81 -29.19
CA LYS A 278 6.37 0.87 -27.86
C LYS A 278 5.46 -0.33 -27.58
N LYS A 279 5.23 -1.23 -28.54
CA LYS A 279 4.19 -2.26 -28.45
C LYS A 279 4.32 -3.17 -27.23
N GLU A 280 5.54 -3.56 -26.84
CA GLU A 280 5.78 -4.43 -25.69
C GLU A 280 5.41 -3.73 -24.37
N SER A 281 5.85 -2.49 -24.19
CA SER A 281 5.55 -1.71 -22.97
C SER A 281 4.07 -1.35 -22.84
N LEU A 282 3.38 -1.19 -23.96
CA LEU A 282 1.97 -0.85 -24.01
C LEU A 282 1.04 -2.08 -24.04
N GLY A 283 1.58 -3.29 -24.21
CA GLY A 283 0.79 -4.53 -24.31
C GLY A 283 0.09 -4.68 -25.68
N ILE A 284 0.52 -3.95 -26.71
CA ILE A 284 0.00 -4.01 -28.09
C ILE A 284 0.60 -5.21 -28.80
N LYS A 285 -0.22 -6.03 -29.48
CA LYS A 285 0.24 -7.24 -30.17
C LYS A 285 0.73 -6.97 -31.60
N SER A 286 0.12 -5.99 -32.28
CA SER A 286 0.38 -5.71 -33.70
C SER A 286 0.28 -4.23 -34.03
N CYS A 287 1.03 -3.78 -35.03
CA CYS A 287 1.10 -2.39 -35.49
C CYS A 287 0.86 -2.32 -37.01
N PRO A 288 -0.40 -2.36 -37.46
CA PRO A 288 -0.72 -2.48 -38.87
C PRO A 288 -0.71 -1.16 -39.65
N TYR A 289 -0.89 -0.01 -39.00
CA TYR A 289 -1.21 1.27 -39.63
C TYR A 289 -0.24 2.39 -39.26
N ASP A 290 -0.04 3.33 -40.18
CA ASP A 290 0.65 4.61 -39.92
C ASP A 290 -0.27 5.70 -39.32
N ASN A 291 -1.55 5.38 -39.13
CA ASN A 291 -2.57 6.27 -38.57
C ASN A 291 -3.45 5.51 -37.56
N ASP A 292 -2.81 4.88 -36.58
CA ASP A 292 -3.47 4.01 -35.60
C ASP A 292 -4.00 4.83 -34.40
N TYR A 293 -5.29 5.18 -34.43
CA TYR A 293 -5.95 5.91 -33.35
C TYR A 293 -6.18 5.05 -32.09
N TRP A 294 -6.36 3.74 -32.27
CA TRP A 294 -6.47 2.85 -31.13
C TRP A 294 -5.12 2.69 -30.41
N ALA A 295 -4.02 2.54 -31.11
CA ALA A 295 -2.70 2.48 -30.51
C ALA A 295 -2.35 3.80 -29.79
N ALA A 296 -2.72 4.95 -30.35
CA ALA A 296 -2.57 6.23 -29.69
C ALA A 296 -3.44 6.36 -28.43
N ALA A 297 -4.64 5.77 -28.42
CA ALA A 297 -5.49 5.69 -27.24
C ALA A 297 -4.86 4.82 -26.14
N VAL A 298 -4.27 3.68 -26.51
CA VAL A 298 -3.53 2.80 -25.60
C VAL A 298 -2.33 3.53 -24.99
N GLU A 299 -1.55 4.24 -25.79
CA GLU A 299 -0.41 5.03 -25.30
C GLU A 299 -0.86 6.12 -24.32
N LYS A 300 -1.92 6.85 -24.66
CA LYS A 300 -2.48 7.91 -23.80
C LYS A 300 -2.85 7.40 -22.42
N CYS A 301 -3.36 6.17 -22.33
CA CYS A 301 -3.72 5.53 -21.07
C CYS A 301 -2.58 4.73 -20.42
N GLY A 302 -1.39 4.70 -21.00
CA GLY A 302 -0.22 3.98 -20.45
C GLY A 302 -0.30 2.45 -20.59
N GLY A 303 -1.08 1.94 -21.55
CA GLY A 303 -1.16 0.52 -21.89
C GLY A 303 -2.58 -0.01 -22.04
N VAL A 304 -2.70 -1.18 -22.70
CA VAL A 304 -4.01 -1.84 -22.96
C VAL A 304 -4.76 -2.20 -21.68
N GLN A 305 -4.06 -2.50 -20.60
CA GLN A 305 -4.64 -2.84 -19.29
C GLN A 305 -5.37 -1.66 -18.63
N ASN A 306 -5.07 -0.45 -19.03
CA ASN A 306 -5.65 0.79 -18.52
C ASN A 306 -6.85 1.29 -19.35
N LEU A 307 -7.26 0.56 -20.37
CA LEU A 307 -8.51 0.78 -21.08
C LEU A 307 -9.62 -0.12 -20.51
N PRO A 308 -10.90 0.29 -20.63
CA PRO A 308 -12.01 -0.57 -20.26
C PRO A 308 -12.01 -1.86 -21.09
N THR A 309 -12.34 -2.96 -20.45
CA THR A 309 -12.59 -4.21 -21.16
C THR A 309 -13.95 -4.16 -21.88
N GLU A 310 -14.19 -5.14 -22.76
CA GLU A 310 -15.51 -5.25 -23.39
C GLU A 310 -16.64 -5.49 -22.37
N ASP A 311 -16.34 -6.23 -21.29
CA ASP A 311 -17.29 -6.48 -20.22
C ASP A 311 -17.56 -5.20 -19.40
N ASP A 312 -16.56 -4.37 -19.16
CA ASP A 312 -16.77 -3.07 -18.51
C ASP A 312 -17.66 -2.15 -19.35
N LEU A 313 -17.45 -2.11 -20.66
CA LEU A 313 -18.31 -1.37 -21.58
C LEU A 313 -19.73 -1.96 -21.68
N TYR A 314 -19.88 -3.27 -21.52
CA TYR A 314 -21.19 -3.91 -21.45
C TYR A 314 -21.92 -3.56 -20.16
N GLU A 315 -21.25 -3.59 -19.02
CA GLU A 315 -21.84 -3.18 -17.74
C GLU A 315 -22.26 -1.71 -17.74
N LEU A 316 -21.48 -0.83 -18.39
CA LEU A 316 -21.92 0.54 -18.62
C LEU A 316 -23.20 0.60 -19.47
N ALA A 317 -23.26 -0.19 -20.53
CA ALA A 317 -24.45 -0.25 -21.38
C ALA A 317 -25.69 -0.76 -20.61
N LYS A 318 -25.56 -1.70 -19.70
CA LYS A 318 -26.66 -2.20 -18.85
C LYS A 318 -27.27 -1.11 -17.95
N LYS A 319 -26.51 -0.07 -17.60
CA LYS A 319 -27.05 1.08 -16.85
C LYS A 319 -27.93 1.97 -17.72
N VAL A 320 -27.68 2.03 -19.01
CA VAL A 320 -28.29 2.97 -19.97
C VAL A 320 -29.50 2.37 -20.69
N TYR A 321 -29.42 1.09 -21.04
CA TYR A 321 -30.46 0.45 -21.88
C TYR A 321 -31.38 -0.44 -21.04
N PRO A 322 -32.70 -0.44 -21.32
CA PRO A 322 -33.65 -1.18 -20.50
C PRO A 322 -33.61 -2.70 -20.68
N THR A 323 -33.06 -3.19 -21.80
CA THR A 323 -33.01 -4.62 -22.10
C THR A 323 -31.65 -5.01 -22.61
N CYS A 324 -30.93 -5.89 -21.85
CA CYS A 324 -29.64 -6.43 -22.24
C CYS A 324 -29.62 -7.95 -22.18
N ASN A 325 -28.94 -8.57 -23.14
CA ASN A 325 -28.76 -10.01 -23.23
C ASN A 325 -27.33 -10.41 -22.93
N ASP A 326 -27.11 -11.10 -21.80
CA ASP A 326 -25.79 -11.48 -21.34
C ASP A 326 -25.04 -12.46 -22.26
N SER A 327 -25.78 -13.33 -22.96
CA SER A 327 -25.16 -14.30 -23.89
C SER A 327 -24.58 -13.63 -25.12
N THR A 328 -25.26 -12.61 -25.64
CA THR A 328 -24.84 -11.89 -26.86
C THR A 328 -24.11 -10.57 -26.56
N LYS A 329 -24.09 -10.16 -25.31
CA LYS A 329 -23.56 -8.85 -24.84
C LYS A 329 -24.16 -7.66 -25.59
N LYS A 330 -25.43 -7.77 -26.03
CA LYS A 330 -26.15 -6.73 -26.77
C LYS A 330 -27.24 -6.12 -25.90
N CYS A 331 -27.30 -4.79 -25.89
CA CYS A 331 -28.39 -4.04 -25.28
C CYS A 331 -29.28 -3.38 -26.33
N THR A 332 -30.57 -3.25 -26.04
CA THR A 332 -31.58 -2.70 -26.95
C THR A 332 -32.63 -1.91 -26.18
N GLY A 333 -33.40 -1.10 -26.92
CA GLY A 333 -34.44 -0.22 -26.39
C GLY A 333 -33.99 1.26 -26.38
N ALA A 334 -34.89 2.14 -26.01
CA ALA A 334 -34.56 3.55 -25.89
C ALA A 334 -33.64 3.76 -24.67
N PRO A 335 -32.45 4.32 -24.87
CA PRO A 335 -31.49 4.49 -23.76
C PRO A 335 -31.91 5.67 -22.88
N ASP A 336 -31.61 5.51 -21.57
CA ASP A 336 -31.65 6.61 -20.64
C ASP A 336 -30.21 7.14 -20.43
N PHE A 337 -29.79 8.07 -21.24
CA PHE A 337 -28.46 8.67 -21.17
C PHE A 337 -28.25 9.55 -19.93
N SER A 338 -29.31 9.84 -19.15
CA SER A 338 -29.15 10.52 -17.85
C SER A 338 -28.44 9.64 -16.80
N GLN A 339 -28.35 8.34 -17.07
CA GLN A 339 -27.60 7.39 -16.21
C GLN A 339 -26.09 7.38 -16.51
N LEU A 340 -25.64 8.10 -17.55
CA LEU A 340 -24.22 8.29 -17.80
C LEU A 340 -23.67 9.42 -16.93
N PRO A 341 -22.37 9.35 -16.56
CA PRO A 341 -21.69 10.46 -15.91
C PRO A 341 -21.81 11.77 -16.69
N ASP A 342 -21.79 12.90 -16.00
CA ASP A 342 -21.85 14.24 -16.60
C ASP A 342 -20.75 14.47 -17.65
N SER A 343 -19.60 13.81 -17.50
CA SER A 343 -18.49 13.81 -18.46
C SER A 343 -18.87 13.28 -19.86
N PHE A 344 -19.96 12.52 -19.96
CA PHE A 344 -20.52 12.03 -21.22
C PHE A 344 -21.53 13.00 -21.84
N LEU A 345 -22.02 13.96 -21.06
CA LEU A 345 -22.98 14.95 -21.54
C LEU A 345 -22.29 15.90 -22.54
N GLY A 346 -22.92 16.14 -23.65
CA GLY A 346 -22.36 16.99 -24.75
C GLY A 346 -21.61 16.23 -25.84
N MET A 347 -21.53 14.92 -25.73
CA MET A 347 -20.98 14.09 -26.80
C MET A 347 -22.03 13.78 -27.85
N GLY A 348 -22.45 14.74 -28.64
CA GLY A 348 -23.27 14.61 -29.83
C GLY A 348 -24.51 13.71 -29.70
N SER A 349 -25.64 14.16 -30.17
CA SER A 349 -26.97 13.69 -29.82
C SER A 349 -27.36 12.27 -30.24
N ASP A 350 -26.63 11.60 -31.15
CA ASP A 350 -27.18 10.41 -31.78
C ASP A 350 -26.42 9.10 -31.53
N TRP A 351 -25.13 9.13 -31.39
CA TRP A 351 -24.32 7.94 -31.06
C TRP A 351 -22.88 8.29 -30.70
N TYR A 352 -22.24 7.47 -29.87
CA TYR A 352 -20.80 7.52 -29.64
C TYR A 352 -20.23 6.12 -29.48
N VAL A 353 -18.93 6.02 -29.68
CA VAL A 353 -18.21 4.74 -29.64
C VAL A 353 -17.03 4.84 -28.71
N LEU A 354 -16.90 3.87 -27.82
CA LEU A 354 -15.78 3.74 -26.91
C LEU A 354 -14.89 2.56 -27.32
N TRP A 355 -13.60 2.80 -27.44
CA TRP A 355 -12.60 1.75 -27.61
C TRP A 355 -12.49 0.90 -26.35
N SER A 356 -12.31 -0.43 -26.51
CA SER A 356 -11.83 -1.31 -25.47
C SER A 356 -10.33 -1.55 -25.59
N GLY A 357 -9.70 -2.07 -24.53
CA GLY A 357 -8.30 -2.51 -24.51
C GLY A 357 -8.02 -3.80 -25.27
N SER A 358 -9.03 -4.39 -25.92
CA SER A 358 -8.91 -5.69 -26.58
C SER A 358 -8.69 -5.56 -28.08
N GLU A 359 -7.62 -6.15 -28.60
CA GLU A 359 -7.43 -6.37 -30.03
C GLU A 359 -8.32 -7.52 -30.50
N GLY A 360 -9.12 -7.28 -31.54
CA GLY A 360 -9.92 -8.32 -32.16
C GLY A 360 -9.19 -9.10 -33.24
N SER A 361 -8.24 -8.44 -33.92
CA SER A 361 -7.33 -9.02 -34.91
C SER A 361 -6.15 -8.08 -35.12
N ALA A 362 -5.24 -8.45 -36.00
CA ALA A 362 -4.07 -7.61 -36.32
C ALA A 362 -4.44 -6.16 -36.73
N SER A 363 -5.62 -5.94 -37.31
CA SER A 363 -6.03 -4.63 -37.84
C SER A 363 -7.29 -4.04 -37.18
N HIS A 364 -7.91 -4.77 -36.25
CA HIS A 364 -9.15 -4.36 -35.62
C HIS A 364 -9.05 -4.41 -34.11
N ALA A 365 -9.73 -3.45 -33.45
CA ALA A 365 -9.93 -3.47 -32.02
C ALA A 365 -11.42 -3.48 -31.66
N TYR A 366 -11.74 -4.05 -30.52
CA TYR A 366 -13.11 -4.07 -30.02
C TYR A 366 -13.51 -2.69 -29.49
N ASN A 367 -14.78 -2.40 -29.67
CA ASN A 367 -15.41 -1.18 -29.18
C ASN A 367 -16.89 -1.44 -28.89
N ARG A 368 -17.52 -0.48 -28.22
CA ARG A 368 -18.95 -0.50 -27.98
C ARG A 368 -19.59 0.78 -28.51
N ILE A 369 -20.67 0.60 -29.25
CA ILE A 369 -21.47 1.67 -29.79
C ILE A 369 -22.64 1.94 -28.84
N PHE A 370 -22.85 3.20 -28.51
CA PHE A 370 -24.03 3.67 -27.79
C PHE A 370 -24.87 4.54 -28.74
N SER A 371 -26.05 4.06 -29.11
CA SER A 371 -26.92 4.73 -30.06
C SER A 371 -28.32 4.91 -29.49
N SER A 372 -29.18 5.65 -30.17
CA SER A 372 -30.56 5.91 -29.76
C SER A 372 -31.46 4.66 -29.65
N SER A 373 -30.99 3.49 -30.08
CA SER A 373 -31.82 2.28 -30.10
C SER A 373 -31.10 1.02 -29.58
N ASN A 374 -29.77 1.00 -29.58
CA ASN A 374 -29.03 -0.19 -29.20
C ASN A 374 -27.58 0.10 -28.81
N SER A 375 -26.97 -0.87 -28.13
CA SER A 375 -25.54 -0.86 -27.81
C SER A 375 -24.94 -2.22 -28.18
N PRO A 376 -24.51 -2.44 -29.41
CA PRO A 376 -23.82 -3.64 -29.82
C PRO A 376 -22.34 -3.55 -29.46
N ARG A 377 -21.74 -4.74 -29.19
CA ARG A 377 -20.31 -4.95 -29.34
C ARG A 377 -19.96 -4.83 -30.81
N SER A 378 -18.89 -4.14 -31.12
CA SER A 378 -18.44 -3.97 -32.51
C SER A 378 -16.95 -4.21 -32.63
N LEU A 379 -16.51 -4.52 -33.82
CA LEU A 379 -15.10 -4.72 -34.18
C LEU A 379 -14.81 -3.77 -35.36
N ASN A 380 -13.96 -2.78 -35.08
CA ASN A 380 -13.68 -1.73 -36.08
C ASN A 380 -12.18 -1.58 -36.34
N LEU A 381 -11.87 -1.05 -37.50
CA LEU A 381 -10.52 -0.73 -37.90
C LEU A 381 -9.91 0.32 -36.98
N ARG A 382 -8.66 0.11 -36.56
CA ARG A 382 -7.94 0.90 -35.56
C ARG A 382 -7.65 2.35 -36.03
N TYR A 383 -7.75 2.64 -37.28
CA TYR A 383 -7.56 4.00 -37.81
C TYR A 383 -8.81 4.90 -37.72
N ASN A 384 -9.88 4.48 -37.07
CA ASN A 384 -11.09 5.29 -36.94
C ASN A 384 -10.89 6.41 -35.90
N SER A 385 -10.84 7.65 -36.36
CA SER A 385 -10.60 8.85 -35.54
C SER A 385 -11.83 9.35 -34.76
N SER A 386 -13.01 8.85 -35.05
CA SER A 386 -14.25 9.31 -34.40
C SER A 386 -14.51 8.64 -33.05
N PHE A 387 -13.74 7.62 -32.72
CA PHE A 387 -13.93 6.88 -31.48
C PHE A 387 -13.22 7.54 -30.33
N ARG A 388 -13.76 7.33 -29.12
CA ARG A 388 -13.26 7.90 -27.87
C ARG A 388 -12.63 6.84 -27.00
N VAL A 389 -11.82 7.27 -26.07
CA VAL A 389 -11.18 6.41 -25.08
C VAL A 389 -11.47 6.91 -23.68
N VAL A 390 -11.54 5.99 -22.73
CA VAL A 390 -11.54 6.25 -21.30
C VAL A 390 -10.34 5.53 -20.71
N CYS A 391 -9.54 6.21 -19.90
CA CYS A 391 -8.48 5.59 -19.13
C CYS A 391 -9.03 5.17 -17.77
N VAL A 392 -8.91 3.89 -17.42
CA VAL A 392 -9.45 3.30 -16.18
C VAL A 392 -8.39 2.86 -15.19
N GLY A 393 -7.11 3.01 -15.55
CA GLY A 393 -5.97 2.65 -14.68
C GLY A 393 -5.66 3.67 -13.60
N ASP A 394 -5.96 4.95 -13.85
CA ASP A 394 -5.62 6.08 -12.96
C ASP A 394 -6.81 6.53 -12.09
N LEU A 395 -7.84 5.71 -11.98
CA LEU A 395 -9.00 6.00 -11.12
C LEU A 395 -8.62 5.71 -9.66
N GLU A 396 -8.04 6.71 -8.97
CA GLU A 396 -7.81 6.70 -7.52
C GLU A 396 -9.05 7.08 -6.70
#